data_97254a8553c866c6b6f7742dda47de6d
#
_entry.id   97254a8553c866c6b6f7742dda47de6d
#
_cell.length_a   1.000
_cell.length_b   1.000
_cell.length_c   1.000
_cell.angle_alpha   90.00
_cell.angle_beta   90.00
_cell.angle_gamma   90.00
#
_symmetry.space_group_name_H-M   'P 1'
#
loop_
_entity.id
_entity.type
_entity.pdbx_description
1 polymer ?
#
loop_
_entity_poly.entity_id
_entity_poly.type
_entity_poly.pdbx_seq_one_letter_code
_entity_poly.pdbx_strand_id
1 'polypeptide(L)'
;MGKSEISSFLATRDSVKVVSSTNTSITSNGNNKCHDDINITPQLVENTMDTILNTINTVMERRRKKESNTGTCISLKLRRGTEQDAKSILSLVNGLASYEKALEEVHVNETIYRIDGSGEHPLYHCILLEKEMVEGDDDKDDSPVVVGMGFFYFGYSIANDSCGKFLYLEDLFIEEPYRGNGYGKAIMYALADICMQLDCERFVWQALDWNSPALKFYHSIGAKICDGLTTLRFDKDKIASFHN
;
A
#
# COMPACT_ATOMS: atom_id res chain seq x y z
N MET A 1 -4.58 16.39 18.82
CA MET A 1 -3.83 15.27 19.37
C MET A 1 -3.21 14.51 18.21
N GLY A 2 -1.97 14.29 17.94
CA GLY A 2 -0.77 14.53 18.60
C GLY A 2 0.35 14.38 17.59
N LYS A 3 0.99 15.51 17.18
CA LYS A 3 2.21 15.49 16.35
C LYS A 3 3.39 14.78 17.04
N SER A 4 3.38 14.66 18.38
CA SER A 4 4.47 14.10 19.18
C SER A 4 4.56 12.57 19.18
N GLU A 5 3.45 11.83 18.97
CA GLU A 5 3.46 10.37 19.08
C GLU A 5 3.85 9.66 17.79
N ILE A 6 3.68 10.34 16.65
CA ILE A 6 4.14 9.83 15.35
C ILE A 6 5.66 10.02 15.22
N SER A 7 6.21 11.08 15.84
CA SER A 7 7.64 11.30 15.94
C SER A 7 8.34 10.17 16.73
N SER A 8 7.67 9.57 17.71
CA SER A 8 8.22 8.42 18.45
C SER A 8 8.19 7.11 17.64
N PHE A 9 7.25 6.95 16.71
CA PHE A 9 7.24 5.83 15.76
C PHE A 9 8.44 5.92 14.80
N LEU A 10 8.79 7.12 14.37
CA LEU A 10 9.96 7.37 13.52
C LEU A 10 11.28 7.28 14.30
N ALA A 11 11.26 7.54 15.60
CA ALA A 11 12.46 7.48 16.46
C ALA A 11 12.87 6.04 16.86
N THR A 12 11.98 5.05 16.74
CA THR A 12 12.30 3.62 16.93
C THR A 12 12.88 2.95 15.68
N ARG A 13 13.16 3.72 14.64
CA ARG A 13 13.71 3.26 13.35
C ARG A 13 15.10 2.62 13.41
N ASP A 14 15.86 2.83 14.47
CA ASP A 14 17.25 2.32 14.55
C ASP A 14 17.40 0.81 14.76
N SER A 15 16.29 0.05 14.84
CA SER A 15 16.34 -1.38 15.20
C SER A 15 15.91 -2.36 14.11
N VAL A 16 15.41 -1.92 12.97
CA VAL A 16 15.05 -2.84 11.86
C VAL A 16 16.10 -2.75 10.75
N LYS A 17 17.29 -3.28 11.03
CA LYS A 17 18.25 -3.62 9.98
C LYS A 17 17.80 -4.95 9.36
N VAL A 18 17.26 -4.91 8.14
CA VAL A 18 17.22 -6.11 7.31
C VAL A 18 18.67 -6.51 7.04
N VAL A 19 19.05 -7.66 7.55
CA VAL A 19 20.38 -8.23 7.31
C VAL A 19 20.47 -8.59 5.84
N SER A 20 21.06 -7.72 5.03
CA SER A 20 21.51 -8.08 3.70
C SER A 20 22.74 -9.00 3.87
N SER A 21 22.55 -10.29 3.68
CA SER A 21 23.65 -11.25 3.58
C SER A 21 24.27 -11.19 2.18
N THR A 22 25.04 -10.16 1.91
CA THR A 22 26.06 -10.18 0.87
C THR A 22 27.28 -9.40 1.35
N ASN A 23 28.30 -10.15 1.81
CA ASN A 23 29.63 -9.61 2.02
C ASN A 23 30.22 -9.17 0.69
N THR A 24 30.29 -7.87 0.47
CA THR A 24 31.25 -7.30 -0.49
C THR A 24 31.83 -6.03 0.12
N SER A 25 33.07 -6.12 0.55
CA SER A 25 33.86 -5.00 1.03
C SER A 25 34.24 -4.13 -0.16
N ILE A 26 33.63 -2.93 -0.27
CA ILE A 26 34.08 -1.89 -1.19
C ILE A 26 34.41 -0.65 -0.37
N THR A 27 35.67 -0.22 -0.44
CA THR A 27 36.17 1.00 0.16
C THR A 27 35.60 2.22 -0.57
N SER A 28 34.86 3.07 0.16
CA SER A 28 34.25 4.28 -0.36
C SER A 28 35.24 5.44 -0.40
N ASN A 29 35.42 6.02 -1.58
CA ASN A 29 35.88 7.40 -1.75
C ASN A 29 34.76 8.22 -2.38
N GLY A 30 34.29 9.23 -1.61
CA GLY A 30 33.76 10.53 -2.05
C GLY A 30 32.48 10.59 -2.90
N ASN A 31 31.39 11.02 -2.28
CA ASN A 31 30.29 11.84 -2.86
C ASN A 31 29.48 11.36 -4.10
N ASN A 32 29.27 10.06 -4.27
CA ASN A 32 28.10 9.57 -4.99
C ASN A 32 27.43 8.53 -4.08
N LYS A 33 26.19 8.77 -3.62
CA LYS A 33 25.35 7.70 -3.11
C LYS A 33 25.12 6.75 -4.29
N CYS A 34 25.97 5.72 -4.39
CA CYS A 34 25.61 4.54 -5.20
C CYS A 34 24.37 3.96 -4.53
N HIS A 35 23.23 3.93 -5.25
CA HIS A 35 22.09 3.12 -4.89
C HIS A 35 22.60 1.69 -4.72
N ASP A 36 22.31 1.07 -3.60
CA ASP A 36 22.54 -0.37 -3.47
C ASP A 36 21.76 -1.03 -4.61
N ASP A 37 22.40 -1.92 -5.36
CA ASP A 37 21.82 -2.61 -6.53
C ASP A 37 20.75 -3.63 -6.07
N ILE A 38 19.70 -3.15 -5.39
CA ILE A 38 18.59 -3.97 -4.92
C ILE A 38 17.71 -4.33 -6.12
N ASN A 39 17.79 -5.58 -6.55
CA ASN A 39 16.87 -6.14 -7.52
C ASN A 39 15.54 -6.46 -6.83
N ILE A 40 14.47 -5.80 -7.24
CA ILE A 40 13.12 -6.06 -6.71
C ILE A 40 12.61 -7.37 -7.29
N THR A 41 12.69 -8.44 -6.48
CA THR A 41 12.07 -9.73 -6.79
C THR A 41 10.76 -9.90 -6.02
N PRO A 42 9.79 -10.69 -6.51
CA PRO A 42 8.54 -10.94 -5.77
C PRO A 42 8.78 -11.41 -4.34
N GLN A 43 9.72 -12.35 -4.15
CA GLN A 43 10.05 -12.86 -2.81
C GLN A 43 10.62 -11.78 -1.89
N LEU A 44 11.44 -10.86 -2.40
CA LEU A 44 11.97 -9.75 -1.61
C LEU A 44 10.83 -8.81 -1.20
N VAL A 45 9.91 -8.50 -2.11
CA VAL A 45 8.73 -7.66 -1.82
C VAL A 45 7.88 -8.32 -0.73
N GLU A 46 7.56 -9.59 -0.87
CA GLU A 46 6.75 -10.35 0.09
C GLU A 46 7.38 -10.36 1.49
N ASN A 47 8.65 -10.73 1.60
CA ASN A 47 9.39 -10.75 2.87
C ASN A 47 9.45 -9.37 3.52
N THR A 48 9.65 -8.32 2.72
CA THR A 48 9.68 -6.93 3.18
C THR A 48 8.31 -6.51 3.69
N MET A 49 7.24 -6.81 2.95
CA MET A 49 5.87 -6.55 3.38
C MET A 49 5.56 -7.23 4.69
N ASP A 50 5.79 -8.53 4.80
CA ASP A 50 5.46 -9.32 5.99
C ASP A 50 6.18 -8.76 7.24
N THR A 51 7.45 -8.39 7.11
CA THR A 51 8.23 -7.78 8.20
C THR A 51 7.66 -6.45 8.66
N ILE A 52 7.34 -5.57 7.71
CA ILE A 52 6.80 -4.23 8.00
C ILE A 52 5.39 -4.34 8.60
N LEU A 53 4.51 -5.16 8.00
CA LEU A 53 3.14 -5.30 8.46
C LEU A 53 3.04 -5.90 9.86
N ASN A 54 3.88 -6.88 10.20
CA ASN A 54 3.97 -7.43 11.55
C ASN A 54 4.38 -6.35 12.57
N THR A 55 5.32 -5.48 12.20
CA THR A 55 5.75 -4.38 13.05
C THR A 55 4.61 -3.37 13.30
N ILE A 56 3.90 -3.00 12.24
CA ILE A 56 2.77 -2.06 12.32
C ILE A 56 1.62 -2.66 13.14
N ASN A 57 1.28 -3.93 12.93
CA ASN A 57 0.25 -4.63 13.70
C ASN A 57 0.56 -4.61 15.19
N THR A 58 1.81 -4.86 15.58
CA THR A 58 2.24 -4.78 16.97
C THR A 58 1.98 -3.39 17.59
N VAL A 59 2.21 -2.32 16.82
CA VAL A 59 1.93 -0.95 17.27
C VAL A 59 0.43 -0.69 17.37
N MET A 60 -0.35 -1.16 16.39
CA MET A 60 -1.81 -1.04 16.39
C MET A 60 -2.43 -1.73 17.60
N GLU A 61 -2.01 -2.94 17.92
CA GLU A 61 -2.46 -3.68 19.11
C GLU A 61 -2.14 -2.96 20.42
N ARG A 62 -0.93 -2.41 20.56
CA ARG A 62 -0.55 -1.65 21.75
C ARG A 62 -1.43 -0.44 21.97
N ARG A 63 -1.82 0.26 20.90
CA ARG A 63 -2.78 1.39 20.97
C ARG A 63 -4.15 0.92 21.41
N ARG A 64 -4.68 -0.12 20.77
CA ARG A 64 -5.98 -0.72 21.13
C ARG A 64 -6.04 -1.05 22.60
N LYS A 65 -5.03 -1.73 23.15
CA LYS A 65 -4.96 -2.09 24.57
C LYS A 65 -4.97 -0.89 25.53
N LYS A 66 -4.47 0.27 25.07
CA LYS A 66 -4.52 1.51 25.87
C LYS A 66 -5.89 2.19 25.84
N GLU A 67 -6.63 2.03 24.75
CA GLU A 67 -7.93 2.68 24.52
C GLU A 67 -9.12 1.81 24.98
N SER A 68 -8.93 0.51 25.20
CA SER A 68 -9.98 -0.49 25.44
C SER A 68 -10.56 -0.54 26.87
N ASN A 69 -10.60 0.60 27.57
CA ASN A 69 -11.33 0.67 28.86
C ASN A 69 -12.86 0.74 28.73
N THR A 70 -13.42 0.76 27.50
CA THR A 70 -14.86 0.94 27.27
C THR A 70 -15.35 0.20 26.02
N GLY A 71 -15.67 -1.08 26.14
CA GLY A 71 -16.51 -1.74 25.12
C GLY A 71 -15.77 -2.66 24.13
N THR A 72 -16.56 -3.43 23.36
CA THR A 72 -16.10 -4.40 22.34
C THR A 72 -15.37 -3.64 21.22
N CYS A 73 -14.06 -3.74 21.17
CA CYS A 73 -13.26 -3.09 20.14
C CYS A 73 -13.03 -4.09 19.00
N ILE A 74 -13.48 -3.76 17.80
CA ILE A 74 -13.19 -4.54 16.58
C ILE A 74 -11.68 -4.56 16.39
N SER A 75 -11.10 -5.74 16.32
CA SER A 75 -9.68 -5.93 16.05
C SER A 75 -9.47 -6.02 14.53
N LEU A 76 -8.58 -5.18 14.02
CA LEU A 76 -8.18 -5.18 12.61
C LEU A 76 -6.67 -5.33 12.53
N LYS A 77 -6.21 -6.09 11.54
CA LYS A 77 -4.78 -6.26 11.23
C LYS A 77 -4.50 -5.96 9.76
N LEU A 78 -3.27 -5.56 9.47
CA LEU A 78 -2.76 -5.46 8.11
C LEU A 78 -2.05 -6.76 7.74
N ARG A 79 -2.33 -7.27 6.54
CA ARG A 79 -1.59 -8.39 5.97
C ARG A 79 -1.37 -8.19 4.46
N ARG A 80 -0.48 -8.96 3.92
CA ARG A 80 -0.27 -9.06 2.48
C ARG A 80 -1.48 -9.74 1.83
N GLY A 81 -1.90 -9.26 0.66
CA GLY A 81 -2.84 -9.93 -0.22
C GLY A 81 -2.18 -11.12 -0.92
N THR A 82 -2.98 -12.13 -1.21
CA THR A 82 -2.59 -13.36 -1.91
C THR A 82 -3.55 -13.64 -3.05
N GLU A 83 -3.29 -14.64 -3.86
CA GLU A 83 -4.17 -15.05 -4.96
C GLU A 83 -5.58 -15.46 -4.49
N GLN A 84 -5.71 -15.95 -3.25
CA GLN A 84 -6.98 -16.33 -2.63
C GLN A 84 -7.86 -15.11 -2.32
N ASP A 85 -7.26 -13.92 -2.24
CA ASP A 85 -7.96 -12.68 -1.92
C ASP A 85 -8.57 -11.99 -3.14
N ALA A 86 -8.44 -12.55 -4.33
CA ALA A 86 -8.91 -11.92 -5.58
C ALA A 86 -10.38 -11.49 -5.52
N LYS A 87 -11.25 -12.30 -4.91
CA LYS A 87 -12.66 -11.96 -4.68
C LYS A 87 -12.84 -10.76 -3.74
N SER A 88 -12.10 -10.74 -2.64
CA SER A 88 -12.14 -9.64 -1.67
C SER A 88 -11.59 -8.34 -2.26
N ILE A 89 -10.50 -8.43 -3.02
CA ILE A 89 -9.92 -7.29 -3.76
C ILE A 89 -10.95 -6.72 -4.73
N LEU A 90 -11.58 -7.56 -5.56
CA LEU A 90 -12.63 -7.14 -6.49
C LEU A 90 -13.79 -6.45 -5.77
N SER A 91 -14.21 -6.97 -4.60
CA SER A 91 -15.26 -6.34 -3.79
C SER A 91 -14.87 -4.93 -3.33
N LEU A 92 -13.62 -4.74 -2.87
CA LEU A 92 -13.12 -3.44 -2.43
C LEU A 92 -12.95 -2.46 -3.60
N VAL A 93 -12.50 -2.93 -4.77
CA VAL A 93 -12.44 -2.12 -6.01
C VAL A 93 -13.84 -1.66 -6.41
N ASN A 94 -14.84 -2.54 -6.39
CA ASN A 94 -16.23 -2.16 -6.65
C ASN A 94 -16.75 -1.15 -5.61
N GLY A 95 -16.37 -1.29 -4.34
CA GLY A 95 -16.69 -0.34 -3.29
C GLY A 95 -16.09 1.05 -3.55
N LEU A 96 -14.84 1.12 -3.98
CA LEU A 96 -14.17 2.35 -4.38
C LEU A 96 -14.84 2.96 -5.62
N ALA A 97 -15.02 2.17 -6.68
CA ALA A 97 -15.66 2.63 -7.91
C ALA A 97 -17.09 3.13 -7.69
N SER A 98 -17.83 2.50 -6.78
CA SER A 98 -19.17 2.98 -6.36
C SER A 98 -19.08 4.34 -5.66
N TYR A 99 -18.09 4.52 -4.78
CA TYR A 99 -17.84 5.82 -4.13
C TYR A 99 -17.48 6.90 -5.16
N GLU A 100 -16.73 6.56 -6.18
CA GLU A 100 -16.29 7.44 -7.27
C GLU A 100 -17.34 7.61 -8.38
N LYS A 101 -18.46 6.89 -8.31
CA LYS A 101 -19.54 6.87 -9.33
C LYS A 101 -19.07 6.37 -10.70
N ALA A 102 -18.15 5.43 -10.72
CA ALA A 102 -17.50 4.86 -11.89
C ALA A 102 -17.61 3.30 -11.92
N LEU A 103 -18.64 2.74 -11.28
CA LEU A 103 -18.81 1.29 -11.17
C LEU A 103 -18.91 0.59 -12.53
N GLU A 104 -19.48 1.25 -13.52
CA GLU A 104 -19.55 0.75 -14.91
C GLU A 104 -18.18 0.70 -15.61
N GLU A 105 -17.15 1.34 -15.08
CA GLU A 105 -15.79 1.30 -15.61
C GLU A 105 -14.99 0.10 -15.11
N VAL A 106 -15.50 -0.66 -14.14
CA VAL A 106 -14.82 -1.86 -13.62
C VAL A 106 -15.08 -3.04 -14.57
N HIS A 107 -14.09 -3.34 -15.40
CA HIS A 107 -14.15 -4.44 -16.38
C HIS A 107 -13.29 -5.64 -16.00
N VAL A 108 -12.57 -5.58 -14.89
CA VAL A 108 -11.72 -6.64 -14.37
C VAL A 108 -12.56 -7.60 -13.53
N ASN A 109 -12.27 -8.90 -13.64
CA ASN A 109 -12.94 -9.94 -12.86
C ASN A 109 -11.97 -10.65 -11.89
N GLU A 110 -12.50 -11.48 -11.02
CA GLU A 110 -11.71 -12.21 -10.02
C GLU A 110 -10.57 -13.04 -10.63
N THR A 111 -10.81 -13.67 -11.78
CA THR A 111 -9.79 -14.50 -12.45
C THR A 111 -8.59 -13.65 -12.90
N ILE A 112 -8.83 -12.46 -13.44
CA ILE A 112 -7.78 -11.54 -13.86
C ILE A 112 -6.99 -11.06 -12.64
N TYR A 113 -7.66 -10.63 -11.55
CA TYR A 113 -6.95 -10.26 -10.31
C TYR A 113 -6.08 -11.38 -9.76
N ARG A 114 -6.57 -12.63 -9.81
CA ARG A 114 -5.78 -13.78 -9.36
C ARG A 114 -4.54 -13.99 -10.21
N ILE A 115 -4.66 -13.94 -11.54
CA ILE A 115 -3.55 -14.15 -12.47
C ILE A 115 -2.53 -13.02 -12.36
N ASP A 116 -2.98 -11.77 -12.40
CA ASP A 116 -2.11 -10.60 -12.44
C ASP A 116 -1.39 -10.33 -11.11
N GLY A 117 -1.99 -10.75 -9.99
CA GLY A 117 -1.42 -10.59 -8.65
C GLY A 117 -0.58 -11.76 -8.15
N SER A 118 -0.29 -12.77 -8.99
CA SER A 118 0.41 -13.99 -8.58
C SER A 118 1.51 -14.41 -9.57
N GLY A 119 2.24 -15.48 -9.22
CA GLY A 119 3.29 -16.05 -10.07
C GLY A 119 4.65 -15.38 -9.91
N GLU A 120 5.55 -15.66 -10.86
CA GLU A 120 6.93 -15.15 -10.82
C GLU A 120 7.04 -13.65 -11.10
N HIS A 121 6.05 -13.05 -11.75
CA HIS A 121 6.05 -11.65 -12.15
C HIS A 121 4.67 -11.03 -11.90
N PRO A 122 4.27 -10.84 -10.63
CA PRO A 122 3.01 -10.20 -10.31
C PRO A 122 3.02 -8.75 -10.82
N LEU A 123 1.92 -8.35 -11.47
CA LEU A 123 1.77 -6.98 -11.99
C LEU A 123 1.43 -5.99 -10.87
N TYR A 124 0.92 -6.48 -9.74
CA TYR A 124 0.59 -5.66 -8.60
C TYR A 124 0.81 -6.40 -7.27
N HIS A 125 0.80 -5.64 -6.20
CA HIS A 125 0.79 -6.12 -4.82
C HIS A 125 -0.35 -5.44 -4.05
N CYS A 126 -0.80 -6.07 -2.96
CA CYS A 126 -1.87 -5.51 -2.15
C CYS A 126 -1.58 -5.68 -0.65
N ILE A 127 -1.81 -4.61 0.12
CA ILE A 127 -1.94 -4.67 1.58
C ILE A 127 -3.43 -4.69 1.88
N LEU A 128 -3.88 -5.65 2.68
CA LEU A 128 -5.27 -5.81 3.08
C LEU A 128 -5.44 -5.45 4.56
N LEU A 129 -6.53 -4.78 4.87
CA LEU A 129 -7.01 -4.55 6.23
C LEU A 129 -8.10 -5.59 6.53
N GLU A 130 -7.79 -6.52 7.41
CA GLU A 130 -8.62 -7.68 7.75
C GLU A 130 -9.19 -7.54 9.16
N LYS A 131 -10.47 -7.87 9.32
CA LYS A 131 -11.11 -8.00 10.63
C LYS A 131 -10.61 -9.29 11.29
N GLU A 132 -10.03 -9.18 12.48
CA GLU A 132 -9.70 -10.37 13.27
C GLU A 132 -10.98 -10.98 13.85
N MET A 133 -11.12 -12.28 13.73
CA MET A 133 -12.21 -13.02 14.33
C MET A 133 -12.11 -12.91 15.85
N VAL A 134 -13.20 -12.53 16.51
CA VAL A 134 -13.33 -12.55 17.96
C VAL A 134 -14.11 -13.80 18.30
N GLU A 135 -13.60 -14.63 19.22
CA GLU A 135 -14.34 -15.79 19.73
C GLU A 135 -15.72 -15.36 20.24
N GLY A 136 -16.79 -15.90 19.63
CA GLY A 136 -18.18 -15.59 19.96
C GLY A 136 -18.92 -14.75 18.91
N ASP A 137 -18.31 -14.42 17.79
CA ASP A 137 -19.01 -13.86 16.62
C ASP A 137 -19.78 -15.02 15.93
N ASP A 138 -21.12 -15.01 16.03
CA ASP A 138 -22.00 -16.06 15.48
C ASP A 138 -22.12 -16.01 13.93
N ASP A 139 -21.29 -15.23 13.24
CA ASP A 139 -21.21 -15.20 11.80
C ASP A 139 -20.65 -16.54 11.28
N LYS A 140 -21.55 -17.34 10.69
CA LYS A 140 -21.31 -18.73 10.25
C LYS A 140 -20.35 -18.87 9.06
N ASP A 141 -19.76 -17.80 8.59
CA ASP A 141 -18.76 -17.82 7.51
C ASP A 141 -17.37 -17.55 8.12
N ASP A 142 -16.56 -18.61 8.24
CA ASP A 142 -15.17 -18.56 8.74
C ASP A 142 -14.21 -17.80 7.78
N SER A 143 -14.72 -17.16 6.73
CA SER A 143 -13.91 -16.40 5.78
C SER A 143 -13.44 -15.09 6.38
N PRO A 144 -12.15 -14.74 6.24
CA PRO A 144 -11.64 -13.47 6.73
C PRO A 144 -12.34 -12.29 6.05
N VAL A 145 -12.90 -11.39 6.88
CA VAL A 145 -13.59 -10.19 6.39
C VAL A 145 -12.56 -9.09 6.12
N VAL A 146 -12.32 -8.80 4.84
CA VAL A 146 -11.40 -7.75 4.41
C VAL A 146 -12.20 -6.46 4.21
N VAL A 147 -11.78 -5.38 4.89
CA VAL A 147 -12.50 -4.10 4.97
C VAL A 147 -11.73 -2.90 4.43
N GLY A 148 -10.56 -3.15 3.86
CA GLY A 148 -9.77 -2.11 3.23
C GLY A 148 -8.54 -2.64 2.52
N MET A 149 -7.97 -1.82 1.65
CA MET A 149 -6.79 -2.19 0.86
C MET A 149 -5.90 -1.00 0.53
N GLY A 150 -4.62 -1.28 0.29
CA GLY A 150 -3.68 -0.47 -0.47
C GLY A 150 -3.17 -1.30 -1.64
N PHE A 151 -3.58 -0.96 -2.86
CA PHE A 151 -3.24 -1.66 -4.09
C PHE A 151 -2.11 -0.90 -4.79
N PHE A 152 -0.97 -1.54 -5.07
CA PHE A 152 0.22 -0.84 -5.56
C PHE A 152 1.09 -1.72 -6.47
N TYR A 153 1.97 -1.05 -7.22
CA TYR A 153 2.98 -1.69 -8.07
C TYR A 153 4.28 -0.89 -8.11
N PHE A 154 5.33 -1.49 -8.65
CA PHE A 154 6.60 -0.82 -8.85
C PHE A 154 6.78 -0.40 -10.29
N GLY A 155 7.35 0.77 -10.48
CA GLY A 155 7.72 1.29 -11.79
C GLY A 155 9.14 1.87 -11.79
N TYR A 156 9.57 2.36 -12.96
CA TYR A 156 10.86 3.00 -13.16
C TYR A 156 10.68 4.34 -13.87
N SER A 157 11.37 5.36 -13.41
CA SER A 157 11.34 6.70 -14.01
C SER A 157 12.74 7.21 -14.26
N ILE A 158 12.93 7.90 -15.37
CA ILE A 158 14.19 8.55 -15.76
C ILE A 158 14.07 10.07 -15.77
N ALA A 159 12.91 10.60 -15.39
CA ALA A 159 12.63 12.04 -15.46
C ALA A 159 12.83 12.74 -14.12
N ASN A 160 13.34 13.97 -14.18
CA ASN A 160 13.55 14.89 -13.06
C ASN A 160 14.62 14.41 -12.05
N ASP A 161 14.72 15.12 -10.93
CA ASP A 161 15.79 15.00 -9.93
C ASP A 161 15.84 13.65 -9.18
N SER A 162 15.00 12.68 -9.54
CA SER A 162 14.95 11.35 -8.92
C SER A 162 14.71 10.25 -9.96
N CYS A 163 15.81 9.87 -10.61
CA CYS A 163 15.88 8.74 -11.55
C CYS A 163 15.93 7.44 -10.75
N GLY A 164 15.08 6.48 -11.06
CA GLY A 164 15.11 5.18 -10.41
C GLY A 164 13.76 4.51 -10.24
N LYS A 165 13.71 3.55 -9.34
CA LYS A 165 12.51 2.81 -8.97
C LYS A 165 11.52 3.71 -8.24
N PHE A 166 10.23 3.48 -8.45
CA PHE A 166 9.19 4.13 -7.65
C PHE A 166 8.11 3.12 -7.28
N LEU A 167 7.42 3.37 -6.18
CA LEU A 167 6.19 2.72 -5.83
C LEU A 167 5.02 3.59 -6.26
N TYR A 168 4.08 3.01 -7.00
CA TYR A 168 2.83 3.64 -7.36
C TYR A 168 1.66 3.01 -6.61
N LEU A 169 0.97 3.80 -5.81
CA LEU A 169 -0.27 3.38 -5.17
C LEU A 169 -1.42 3.68 -6.14
N GLU A 170 -2.05 2.63 -6.63
CA GLU A 170 -3.22 2.73 -7.51
C GLU A 170 -4.45 3.09 -6.69
N ASP A 171 -4.77 2.26 -5.68
CA ASP A 171 -5.96 2.44 -4.86
C ASP A 171 -5.65 2.39 -3.37
N LEU A 172 -6.23 3.32 -2.62
CA LEU A 172 -6.35 3.27 -1.17
C LEU A 172 -7.83 3.35 -0.79
N PHE A 173 -8.39 2.24 -0.35
CA PHE A 173 -9.79 2.20 0.04
C PHE A 173 -9.97 1.55 1.41
N ILE A 174 -10.84 2.12 2.21
CA ILE A 174 -11.31 1.57 3.49
C ILE A 174 -12.81 1.75 3.53
N GLU A 175 -13.54 0.70 3.83
CA GLU A 175 -14.98 0.74 4.01
C GLU A 175 -15.38 1.77 5.06
N GLU A 176 -16.48 2.47 4.80
CA GLU A 176 -16.90 3.64 5.57
C GLU A 176 -16.97 3.40 7.09
N PRO A 177 -17.52 2.26 7.60
CA PRO A 177 -17.60 2.02 9.04
C PRO A 177 -16.24 1.95 9.74
N TYR A 178 -15.17 1.72 9.00
CA TYR A 178 -13.81 1.54 9.54
C TYR A 178 -12.92 2.78 9.35
N ARG A 179 -13.43 3.83 8.68
CA ARG A 179 -12.70 5.09 8.46
C ARG A 179 -12.52 5.88 9.76
N GLY A 180 -11.59 6.83 9.74
CA GLY A 180 -11.34 7.71 10.90
C GLY A 180 -10.47 7.12 11.99
N ASN A 181 -10.16 5.82 11.95
CA ASN A 181 -9.40 5.09 12.98
C ASN A 181 -7.88 5.01 12.70
N GLY A 182 -7.39 5.73 11.68
CA GLY A 182 -5.96 5.78 11.36
C GLY A 182 -5.45 4.66 10.45
N TYR A 183 -6.29 3.73 10.00
CA TYR A 183 -5.86 2.60 9.16
C TYR A 183 -5.32 3.04 7.80
N GLY A 184 -5.92 4.03 7.14
CA GLY A 184 -5.38 4.60 5.90
C GLY A 184 -3.96 5.15 6.10
N LYS A 185 -3.71 5.80 7.23
CA LYS A 185 -2.38 6.28 7.59
C LYS A 185 -1.40 5.14 7.86
N ALA A 186 -1.85 4.05 8.49
CA ALA A 186 -1.03 2.86 8.72
C ALA A 186 -0.60 2.21 7.40
N ILE A 187 -1.52 2.09 6.42
CA ILE A 187 -1.21 1.59 5.07
C ILE A 187 -0.20 2.51 4.37
N MET A 188 -0.41 3.83 4.37
CA MET A 188 0.51 4.78 3.74
C MET A 188 1.93 4.70 4.33
N TYR A 189 2.04 4.51 5.65
CA TYR A 189 3.34 4.35 6.30
C TYR A 189 3.98 3.01 5.99
N ALA A 190 3.21 1.92 5.90
CA ALA A 190 3.71 0.63 5.43
C ALA A 190 4.31 0.75 4.04
N LEU A 191 3.61 1.40 3.11
CA LEU A 191 4.07 1.63 1.75
C LEU A 191 5.32 2.52 1.70
N ALA A 192 5.39 3.56 2.54
CA ALA A 192 6.58 4.39 2.64
C ALA A 192 7.80 3.62 3.17
N ASP A 193 7.60 2.72 4.14
CA ASP A 193 8.67 1.87 4.66
C ASP A 193 9.11 0.81 3.62
N ILE A 194 8.18 0.26 2.83
CA ILE A 194 8.48 -0.61 1.69
C ILE A 194 9.34 0.15 0.66
N CYS A 195 8.96 1.38 0.30
CA CYS A 195 9.76 2.24 -0.57
C CYS A 195 11.20 2.37 -0.09
N MET A 196 11.38 2.68 1.18
CA MET A 196 12.70 2.88 1.77
C MET A 196 13.54 1.61 1.77
N GLN A 197 12.95 0.46 2.06
CA GLN A 197 13.67 -0.82 2.12
C GLN A 197 14.00 -1.40 0.75
N LEU A 198 13.19 -1.08 -0.26
CA LEU A 198 13.43 -1.50 -1.64
C LEU A 198 14.18 -0.45 -2.48
N ASP A 199 14.69 0.58 -1.82
CA ASP A 199 15.46 1.67 -2.46
C ASP A 199 14.67 2.33 -3.61
N CYS A 200 13.41 2.68 -3.34
CA CYS A 200 12.59 3.45 -4.27
C CYS A 200 12.83 4.95 -4.06
N GLU A 201 13.05 5.69 -5.14
CA GLU A 201 13.28 7.13 -5.14
C GLU A 201 12.01 7.93 -4.83
N ARG A 202 10.85 7.36 -5.16
CA ARG A 202 9.55 8.03 -5.04
C ARG A 202 8.45 7.08 -4.62
N PHE A 203 7.50 7.65 -3.90
CA PHE A 203 6.20 7.07 -3.63
C PHE A 203 5.14 8.01 -4.23
N VAL A 204 4.40 7.54 -5.25
CA VAL A 204 3.52 8.35 -6.10
C VAL A 204 2.12 7.75 -6.10
N TRP A 205 1.10 8.61 -6.16
CA TRP A 205 -0.29 8.23 -6.37
C TRP A 205 -1.06 9.38 -7.00
N GLN A 206 -2.26 9.10 -7.48
CA GLN A 206 -3.21 10.09 -7.97
C GLN A 206 -4.44 10.14 -7.05
N ALA A 207 -5.13 11.24 -7.09
CA ALA A 207 -6.42 11.43 -6.42
C ALA A 207 -7.30 12.29 -7.32
N LEU A 208 -8.60 11.99 -7.33
CA LEU A 208 -9.57 12.80 -8.05
C LEU A 208 -9.62 14.21 -7.44
N ASP A 209 -9.61 15.24 -8.27
CA ASP A 209 -9.54 16.64 -7.87
C ASP A 209 -10.74 17.08 -7.03
N TRP A 210 -11.90 16.47 -7.24
CA TRP A 210 -13.11 16.71 -6.46
C TRP A 210 -13.11 15.98 -5.09
N ASN A 211 -12.23 14.96 -4.89
CA ASN A 211 -12.20 14.16 -3.66
C ASN A 211 -11.52 14.93 -2.51
N SER A 212 -12.17 16.00 -2.06
CA SER A 212 -11.64 16.84 -0.99
C SER A 212 -11.31 16.11 0.33
N PRO A 213 -12.03 15.05 0.75
CA PRO A 213 -11.64 14.28 1.93
C PRO A 213 -10.29 13.58 1.76
N ALA A 214 -10.05 12.92 0.61
CA ALA A 214 -8.79 12.26 0.29
C ALA A 214 -7.64 13.28 0.18
N LEU A 215 -7.84 14.39 -0.53
CA LEU A 215 -6.84 15.46 -0.67
C LEU A 215 -6.44 16.03 0.70
N LYS A 216 -7.40 16.30 1.59
CA LYS A 216 -7.12 16.76 2.97
C LYS A 216 -6.31 15.72 3.76
N PHE A 217 -6.65 14.44 3.61
CA PHE A 217 -5.94 13.35 4.25
C PHE A 217 -4.48 13.31 3.76
N TYR A 218 -4.23 13.30 2.45
CA TYR A 218 -2.88 13.26 1.89
C TYR A 218 -2.06 14.48 2.28
N HIS A 219 -2.61 15.68 2.23
CA HIS A 219 -1.92 16.88 2.73
C HIS A 219 -1.59 16.80 4.21
N SER A 220 -2.46 16.19 5.02
CA SER A 220 -2.23 16.05 6.48
C SER A 220 -1.05 15.15 6.82
N ILE A 221 -0.67 14.25 5.91
CA ILE A 221 0.50 13.36 6.05
C ILE A 221 1.74 13.87 5.30
N GLY A 222 1.65 15.05 4.68
CA GLY A 222 2.79 15.73 4.07
C GLY A 222 2.94 15.55 2.56
N ALA A 223 1.93 14.98 1.87
CA ALA A 223 1.94 14.86 0.42
C ALA A 223 1.93 16.24 -0.25
N LYS A 224 2.61 16.33 -1.40
CA LYS A 224 2.65 17.51 -2.25
C LYS A 224 2.02 17.20 -3.59
N ILE A 225 1.35 18.18 -4.17
CA ILE A 225 0.89 18.11 -5.56
C ILE A 225 2.10 18.23 -6.48
N CYS A 226 2.15 17.42 -7.52
CA CYS A 226 3.16 17.47 -8.56
C CYS A 226 2.62 18.28 -9.74
N ASP A 227 3.12 19.49 -9.92
CA ASP A 227 2.74 20.37 -11.03
C ASP A 227 3.60 20.12 -12.27
N GLY A 228 3.12 20.58 -13.42
CA GLY A 228 3.89 20.62 -14.67
C GLY A 228 3.85 19.36 -15.53
N LEU A 229 3.08 18.32 -15.13
CA LEU A 229 2.87 17.12 -15.91
C LEU A 229 1.39 16.96 -16.29
N THR A 230 1.14 16.57 -17.53
CA THR A 230 -0.19 16.24 -18.04
C THR A 230 -0.22 14.76 -18.39
N THR A 231 -1.18 14.02 -17.84
CA THR A 231 -1.40 12.62 -18.19
C THR A 231 -2.14 12.54 -19.52
N LEU A 232 -1.57 11.77 -20.46
CA LEU A 232 -2.19 11.45 -21.75
C LEU A 232 -2.38 9.95 -21.85
N ARG A 233 -3.49 9.50 -22.44
CA ARG A 233 -3.79 8.08 -22.63
C ARG A 233 -4.40 7.81 -24.00
N PHE A 234 -4.20 6.59 -24.48
CA PHE A 234 -5.00 5.99 -25.53
C PHE A 234 -5.86 4.88 -24.92
N ASP A 235 -7.14 4.93 -25.19
CA ASP A 235 -8.04 3.84 -24.83
C ASP A 235 -7.87 2.67 -25.81
N LYS A 236 -8.37 1.49 -25.44
CA LYS A 236 -8.19 0.22 -26.17
C LYS A 236 -8.53 0.32 -27.66
N ASP A 237 -9.64 0.99 -28.00
CA ASP A 237 -10.07 1.16 -29.38
C ASP A 237 -9.07 2.00 -30.20
N LYS A 238 -8.52 3.04 -29.56
CA LYS A 238 -7.46 3.86 -30.20
C LYS A 238 -6.18 3.07 -30.40
N ILE A 239 -5.77 2.26 -29.41
CA ILE A 239 -4.60 1.38 -29.53
C ILE A 239 -4.82 0.38 -30.68
N ALA A 240 -5.98 -0.26 -30.73
CA ALA A 240 -6.32 -1.20 -31.80
C ALA A 240 -6.27 -0.57 -33.19
N SER A 241 -6.63 0.72 -33.31
CA SER A 241 -6.60 1.44 -34.58
C SER A 241 -5.21 1.61 -35.21
N PHE A 242 -4.13 1.39 -34.44
CA PHE A 242 -2.76 1.40 -34.97
C PHE A 242 -2.32 0.09 -35.64
N HIS A 243 -3.15 -0.97 -35.53
CA HIS A 243 -2.87 -2.28 -36.12
C HIS A 243 -3.69 -2.57 -37.40
N ASN A 244 -4.47 -1.60 -37.90
CA ASN A 244 -5.25 -1.67 -39.13
C ASN A 244 -4.58 -0.94 -40.28
#